data_7c76acab39858320a82f800ae8d44c23
#
_entry.id   7c76acab39858320a82f800ae8d44c23
#
_cell.length_a   1.000
_cell.length_b   1.000
_cell.length_c   1.000
_cell.angle_alpha   90.00
_cell.angle_beta   90.00
_cell.angle_gamma   90.00
#
_symmetry.space_group_name_H-M   'P 1'
#
loop_
_entity.id
_entity.type
_entity.pdbx_description
1 polymer ?
#
loop_
_entity_poly.entity_id
_entity_poly.type
_entity_poly.pdbx_seq_one_letter_code
_entity_poly.pdbx_strand_id
1 'polypeptide(L)'
;MIWKGENPLSEIKRRSAFSFALPIMIPMGISFFFIGLGFGLYATSQGFPWWTAPVLAATIFAGSMEFVTIGMLMAGFDPLNAFVLTMFVNGRHFFYGLPMLQRYVNMGWKWFPTVAWMCDESFAINASTKLPEDVDEKWFYFHVSWLNYVFWVFSTLVGGLFGNLLATVDLRGIDFVLPGLFIVIFLEMLLNAKNNRIKAFGVAGAIVALIMLLVVGKSLFMLTSMSCMLVAAYIAYKWGGVRLD
;
A
#
# COMPACT_ATOMS: atom_id res chain seq x y z
N MET A 1 -3.78 36.91 18.91
CA MET A 1 -4.18 35.53 18.50
C MET A 1 -5.50 35.65 17.75
N ILE A 2 -5.44 35.87 16.41
CA ILE A 2 -6.61 36.13 15.58
C ILE A 2 -7.07 34.78 15.02
N TRP A 3 -8.14 34.27 15.62
CA TRP A 3 -8.86 33.12 15.09
C TRP A 3 -9.50 33.53 13.76
N LYS A 4 -8.87 33.20 12.62
CA LYS A 4 -9.51 33.37 11.32
C LYS A 4 -10.66 32.38 11.25
N GLY A 5 -11.88 32.91 11.41
CA GLY A 5 -13.11 32.16 11.23
C GLY A 5 -13.07 31.41 9.89
N GLU A 6 -13.26 30.11 9.94
CA GLU A 6 -13.36 29.26 8.75
C GLU A 6 -14.52 29.78 7.90
N ASN A 7 -14.25 30.05 6.64
CA ASN A 7 -15.24 30.52 5.68
C ASN A 7 -16.38 29.46 5.58
N PRO A 8 -17.67 29.84 5.76
CA PRO A 8 -18.79 28.91 5.67
C PRO A 8 -18.82 28.09 4.37
N LEU A 9 -18.31 28.65 3.28
CA LEU A 9 -18.17 27.93 2.00
C LEU A 9 -17.16 26.78 2.09
N SER A 10 -16.16 26.87 2.97
CA SER A 10 -15.19 25.79 3.18
C SER A 10 -15.80 24.59 3.93
N GLU A 11 -16.76 24.82 4.81
CA GLU A 11 -17.45 23.74 5.51
C GLU A 11 -18.42 22.96 4.60
N ILE A 12 -19.11 23.65 3.70
CA ILE A 12 -19.97 23.01 2.69
C ILE A 12 -19.14 22.13 1.77
N LYS A 13 -18.00 22.63 1.31
CA LYS A 13 -17.05 21.85 0.49
C LYS A 13 -16.45 20.67 1.24
N ARG A 14 -16.19 20.77 2.53
CA ARG A 14 -15.73 19.64 3.36
C ARG A 14 -16.70 18.48 3.37
N ARG A 15 -17.98 18.76 3.65
CA ARG A 15 -19.03 17.72 3.70
C ARG A 15 -19.21 17.05 2.35
N SER A 16 -19.15 17.82 1.29
CA SER A 16 -19.17 17.33 -0.07
C SER A 16 -17.97 16.41 -0.36
N ALA A 17 -16.75 16.78 0.05
CA ALA A 17 -15.55 15.98 -0.15
C ALA A 17 -15.62 14.61 0.54
N PHE A 18 -16.09 14.53 1.77
CA PHE A 18 -16.29 13.26 2.48
C PHE A 18 -17.37 12.39 1.79
N SER A 19 -18.51 13.00 1.49
CA SER A 19 -19.63 12.30 0.83
C SER A 19 -19.24 11.81 -0.59
N PHE A 20 -18.31 12.51 -1.25
CA PHE A 20 -17.78 12.10 -2.53
C PHE A 20 -16.72 11.00 -2.41
N ALA A 21 -15.84 11.06 -1.41
CA ALA A 21 -14.80 10.07 -1.18
C ALA A 21 -15.36 8.72 -0.72
N LEU A 22 -16.36 8.72 0.15
CA LEU A 22 -16.86 7.51 0.82
C LEU A 22 -17.32 6.41 -0.15
N PRO A 23 -18.15 6.68 -1.18
CA PRO A 23 -18.56 5.65 -2.13
C PRO A 23 -17.39 5.05 -2.93
N ILE A 24 -16.34 5.84 -3.19
CA ILE A 24 -15.13 5.40 -3.88
C ILE A 24 -14.32 4.49 -2.97
N MET A 25 -14.31 4.78 -1.66
CA MET A 25 -13.52 4.07 -0.66
C MET A 25 -14.18 2.79 -0.14
N ILE A 26 -15.50 2.62 -0.27
CA ILE A 26 -16.21 1.41 0.22
C ILE A 26 -15.70 0.12 -0.45
N PRO A 27 -15.59 0.00 -1.78
CA PRO A 27 -15.04 -1.21 -2.41
C PRO A 27 -13.62 -1.52 -1.93
N MET A 28 -12.80 -0.48 -1.76
CA MET A 28 -11.45 -0.60 -1.23
C MET A 28 -11.45 -1.07 0.23
N GLY A 29 -12.34 -0.48 1.05
CA GLY A 29 -12.51 -0.88 2.44
C GLY A 29 -12.93 -2.35 2.59
N ILE A 30 -13.77 -2.86 1.69
CA ILE A 30 -14.15 -4.28 1.65
C ILE A 30 -12.93 -5.14 1.34
N SER A 31 -12.13 -4.78 0.34
CA SER A 31 -10.89 -5.50 0.01
C SER A 31 -9.91 -5.48 1.19
N PHE A 32 -9.71 -4.34 1.81
CA PHE A 32 -8.85 -4.19 2.99
C PHE A 32 -9.36 -4.98 4.18
N PHE A 33 -10.68 -5.11 4.33
CA PHE A 33 -11.26 -5.90 5.39
C PHE A 33 -10.81 -7.37 5.32
N PHE A 34 -10.87 -7.98 4.14
CA PHE A 34 -10.44 -9.38 3.98
C PHE A 34 -8.92 -9.54 4.11
N ILE A 35 -8.13 -8.63 3.54
CA ILE A 35 -6.67 -8.71 3.61
C ILE A 35 -6.18 -8.47 5.03
N GLY A 36 -6.69 -7.43 5.70
CA GLY A 36 -6.30 -7.10 7.07
C GLY A 36 -6.79 -8.13 8.09
N LEU A 37 -7.97 -8.73 7.87
CA LEU A 37 -8.43 -9.89 8.63
C LEU A 37 -7.43 -11.05 8.48
N GLY A 38 -6.98 -11.34 7.25
CA GLY A 38 -5.95 -12.33 6.97
C GLY A 38 -4.63 -12.02 7.67
N PHE A 39 -4.20 -10.76 7.70
CA PHE A 39 -2.99 -10.34 8.42
C PHE A 39 -3.12 -10.55 9.94
N GLY A 40 -4.25 -10.16 10.53
CA GLY A 40 -4.50 -10.37 11.95
C GLY A 40 -4.51 -11.84 12.34
N LEU A 41 -5.17 -12.69 11.52
CA LEU A 41 -5.16 -14.15 11.68
C LEU A 41 -3.74 -14.72 11.53
N TYR A 42 -2.97 -14.26 10.54
CA TYR A 42 -1.59 -14.67 10.33
C TYR A 42 -0.72 -14.36 11.56
N ALA A 43 -0.76 -13.12 12.05
CA ALA A 43 0.05 -12.73 13.21
C ALA A 43 -0.26 -13.59 14.45
N THR A 44 -1.53 -13.86 14.71
CA THR A 44 -1.94 -14.71 15.84
C THR A 44 -1.59 -16.19 15.63
N SER A 45 -1.65 -16.71 14.40
CA SER A 45 -1.23 -18.08 14.09
C SER A 45 0.27 -18.30 14.30
N GLN A 46 1.08 -17.25 14.17
CA GLN A 46 2.51 -17.26 14.47
C GLN A 46 2.83 -17.08 15.98
N GLY A 47 1.81 -17.08 16.83
CA GLY A 47 1.96 -16.98 18.28
C GLY A 47 2.02 -15.54 18.84
N PHE A 48 1.79 -14.52 18.01
CA PHE A 48 1.75 -13.14 18.50
C PHE A 48 0.39 -12.82 19.13
N PRO A 49 0.35 -11.96 20.17
CA PRO A 49 -0.90 -11.54 20.78
C PRO A 49 -1.77 -10.73 19.77
N TRP A 50 -3.09 -10.79 19.96
CA TRP A 50 -4.08 -10.20 19.06
C TRP A 50 -3.86 -8.72 18.72
N TRP A 51 -3.28 -7.96 19.65
CA TRP A 51 -3.02 -6.53 19.48
C TRP A 51 -1.79 -6.23 18.59
N THR A 52 -0.94 -7.22 18.32
CA THR A 52 0.28 -7.03 17.51
C THR A 52 -0.06 -6.55 16.10
N ALA A 53 -1.01 -7.19 15.43
CA ALA A 53 -1.40 -6.82 14.07
C ALA A 53 -1.92 -5.39 13.97
N PRO A 54 -2.90 -4.92 14.78
CA PRO A 54 -3.36 -3.53 14.70
C PRO A 54 -2.29 -2.51 15.13
N VAL A 55 -1.37 -2.84 16.01
CA VAL A 55 -0.24 -1.95 16.37
C VAL A 55 0.72 -1.81 15.19
N LEU A 56 1.10 -2.90 14.53
CA LEU A 56 1.92 -2.84 13.32
C LEU A 56 1.21 -2.06 12.21
N ALA A 57 -0.07 -2.31 11.98
CA ALA A 57 -0.89 -1.60 11.02
C ALA A 57 -0.95 -0.08 11.29
N ALA A 58 -1.10 0.31 12.54
CA ALA A 58 -1.16 1.71 12.94
C ALA A 58 0.20 2.44 12.84
N THR A 59 1.30 1.74 13.05
CA THR A 59 2.65 2.33 13.12
C THR A 59 3.43 2.23 11.82
N ILE A 60 3.31 1.13 11.09
CA ILE A 60 4.04 0.88 9.83
C ILE A 60 3.20 1.35 8.63
N PHE A 61 1.92 1.04 8.62
CA PHE A 61 0.97 1.33 7.54
C PHE A 61 1.52 0.99 6.14
N ALA A 62 2.04 -0.21 6.00
CA ALA A 62 2.59 -0.72 4.74
C ALA A 62 2.36 -2.24 4.68
N GLY A 63 1.15 -2.67 4.35
CA GLY A 63 0.64 -4.04 4.46
C GLY A 63 1.66 -5.14 4.16
N SER A 64 2.33 -5.10 3.00
CA SER A 64 3.35 -6.08 2.64
C SER A 64 4.52 -6.10 3.64
N MET A 65 4.96 -4.94 4.13
CA MET A 65 6.05 -4.86 5.10
C MET A 65 5.62 -5.35 6.49
N GLU A 66 4.36 -5.22 6.85
CA GLU A 66 3.81 -5.73 8.11
C GLU A 66 3.88 -7.26 8.18
N PHE A 67 3.51 -7.96 7.09
CA PHE A 67 3.70 -9.41 6.99
C PHE A 67 5.17 -9.82 7.10
N VAL A 68 6.05 -9.10 6.40
CA VAL A 68 7.50 -9.33 6.46
C VAL A 68 8.02 -9.11 7.89
N THR A 69 7.51 -8.10 8.58
CA THR A 69 7.89 -7.77 9.96
C THR A 69 7.60 -8.92 10.94
N ILE A 70 6.46 -9.59 10.81
CA ILE A 70 6.16 -10.80 11.60
C ILE A 70 7.26 -11.86 11.40
N GLY A 71 7.63 -12.15 10.15
CA GLY A 71 8.69 -13.11 9.83
C GLY A 71 10.06 -12.71 10.41
N MET A 72 10.38 -11.41 10.37
CA MET A 72 11.64 -10.88 10.93
C MET A 72 11.67 -10.99 12.46
N LEU A 73 10.56 -10.71 13.13
CA LEU A 73 10.46 -10.84 14.59
C LEU A 73 10.62 -12.31 15.03
N MET A 74 10.14 -13.25 14.23
CA MET A 74 10.32 -14.69 14.50
C MET A 74 11.75 -15.17 14.26
N ALA A 75 12.44 -14.64 13.25
CA ALA A 75 13.81 -15.04 12.91
C ALA A 75 14.90 -14.39 13.79
N GLY A 76 14.51 -13.45 14.66
CA GLY A 76 15.42 -12.60 15.41
C GLY A 76 15.65 -11.27 14.66
N PHE A 77 15.25 -10.19 15.31
CA PHE A 77 15.24 -8.85 14.69
C PHE A 77 16.67 -8.34 14.47
N ASP A 78 17.02 -8.10 13.21
CA ASP A 78 18.25 -7.42 12.78
C ASP A 78 17.89 -6.05 12.17
N PRO A 79 18.27 -4.92 12.79
CA PRO A 79 17.94 -3.59 12.32
C PRO A 79 18.46 -3.28 10.91
N LEU A 80 19.65 -3.76 10.55
CA LEU A 80 20.24 -3.51 9.24
C LEU A 80 19.48 -4.25 8.15
N ASN A 81 19.19 -5.51 8.38
CA ASN A 81 18.38 -6.31 7.44
C ASN A 81 16.95 -5.74 7.33
N ALA A 82 16.37 -5.31 8.45
CA ALA A 82 15.07 -4.63 8.46
C ALA A 82 15.06 -3.37 7.58
N PHE A 83 16.06 -2.52 7.73
CA PHE A 83 16.22 -1.31 6.94
C PHE A 83 16.34 -1.62 5.44
N VAL A 84 17.22 -2.55 5.09
CA VAL A 84 17.44 -2.96 3.70
C VAL A 84 16.15 -3.52 3.09
N LEU A 85 15.47 -4.46 3.76
CA LEU A 85 14.21 -5.01 3.29
C LEU A 85 13.13 -3.94 3.15
N THR A 86 13.02 -3.02 4.11
CA THR A 86 12.06 -1.91 4.04
C THR A 86 12.32 -1.04 2.81
N MET A 87 13.58 -0.70 2.53
CA MET A 87 13.94 0.08 1.34
C MET A 87 13.53 -0.63 0.04
N PHE A 88 13.64 -1.95 -0.01
CA PHE A 88 13.24 -2.71 -1.19
C PHE A 88 11.73 -2.88 -1.31
N VAL A 89 11.05 -3.29 -0.26
CA VAL A 89 9.60 -3.53 -0.26
C VAL A 89 8.83 -2.23 -0.44
N ASN A 90 9.23 -1.17 0.28
CA ASN A 90 8.54 0.11 0.30
C ASN A 90 9.16 1.17 -0.62
N GLY A 91 10.23 0.87 -1.35
CA GLY A 91 10.90 1.82 -2.25
C GLY A 91 9.97 2.45 -3.30
N ARG A 92 8.89 1.77 -3.67
CA ARG A 92 7.84 2.28 -4.54
C ARG A 92 7.18 3.58 -4.03
N HIS A 93 7.12 3.80 -2.71
CA HIS A 93 6.54 5.00 -2.12
C HIS A 93 7.30 6.29 -2.49
N PHE A 94 8.60 6.20 -2.77
CA PHE A 94 9.35 7.34 -3.32
C PHE A 94 8.79 7.79 -4.67
N PHE A 95 8.39 6.85 -5.52
CA PHE A 95 7.85 7.16 -6.84
C PHE A 95 6.43 7.73 -6.78
N TYR A 96 5.64 7.34 -5.77
CA TYR A 96 4.30 7.93 -5.56
C TYR A 96 4.38 9.35 -5.04
N GLY A 97 5.35 9.65 -4.21
CA GLY A 97 5.56 10.99 -3.65
C GLY A 97 5.77 12.06 -4.71
N LEU A 98 6.54 11.76 -5.76
CA LEU A 98 6.91 12.73 -6.80
C LEU A 98 5.70 13.39 -7.50
N PRO A 99 4.73 12.66 -8.08
CA PRO A 99 3.56 13.28 -8.71
C PRO A 99 2.60 13.92 -7.68
N MET A 100 2.62 13.47 -6.42
CA MET A 100 1.75 14.02 -5.37
C MET A 100 2.32 15.30 -4.74
N LEU A 101 3.61 15.59 -4.86
CA LEU A 101 4.23 16.79 -4.29
C LEU A 101 3.49 18.07 -4.70
N GLN A 102 3.12 18.20 -5.98
CA GLN A 102 2.41 19.38 -6.47
C GLN A 102 0.94 19.42 -6.00
N ARG A 103 0.29 18.28 -5.87
CA ARG A 103 -1.12 18.17 -5.45
C ARG A 103 -1.30 18.43 -3.96
N TYR A 104 -0.31 18.06 -3.14
CA TYR A 104 -0.39 18.20 -1.69
C TYR A 104 0.16 19.52 -1.16
N VAL A 105 0.48 20.47 -2.05
CA VAL A 105 0.89 21.83 -1.66
C VAL A 105 -0.25 22.56 -0.94
N ASN A 106 0.10 23.32 0.09
CA ASN A 106 -0.83 24.16 0.86
C ASN A 106 -2.00 23.40 1.53
N MET A 107 -1.81 22.13 1.93
CA MET A 107 -2.82 21.35 2.66
C MET A 107 -2.89 21.70 4.16
N GLY A 108 -1.97 22.55 4.65
CA GLY A 108 -1.90 22.88 6.08
C GLY A 108 -1.64 21.61 6.93
N TRP A 109 -2.32 21.48 8.08
CA TRP A 109 -2.15 20.33 8.98
C TRP A 109 -2.52 18.99 8.35
N LYS A 110 -3.37 18.98 7.32
CA LYS A 110 -3.79 17.77 6.58
C LYS A 110 -2.65 17.13 5.81
N TRP A 111 -1.61 17.90 5.49
CA TRP A 111 -0.47 17.41 4.72
C TRP A 111 0.21 16.20 5.38
N PHE A 112 0.52 16.33 6.67
CA PHE A 112 1.25 15.26 7.37
C PHE A 112 0.48 13.93 7.37
N PRO A 113 -0.78 13.84 7.84
CA PRO A 113 -1.51 12.58 7.82
C PRO A 113 -1.78 12.07 6.39
N THR A 114 -2.02 12.94 5.41
CA THR A 114 -2.23 12.52 4.02
C THR A 114 -0.97 11.86 3.43
N VAL A 115 0.20 12.38 3.74
CA VAL A 115 1.48 11.81 3.29
C VAL A 115 1.84 10.55 4.10
N ALA A 116 1.68 10.60 5.42
CA ALA A 116 2.01 9.48 6.30
C ALA A 116 1.16 8.22 6.03
N TRP A 117 -0.11 8.42 5.63
CA TRP A 117 -1.05 7.34 5.29
C TRP A 117 -1.20 7.14 3.78
N MET A 118 -0.20 7.52 3.01
CA MET A 118 -0.20 7.26 1.58
C MET A 118 0.24 5.82 1.30
N CYS A 119 -0.60 5.09 0.58
CA CYS A 119 -0.35 3.75 0.08
C CYS A 119 -0.66 3.66 -1.42
N ASP A 120 -0.50 2.50 -2.01
CA ASP A 120 -0.73 2.26 -3.43
C ASP A 120 -2.15 2.69 -3.85
N GLU A 121 -3.13 2.33 -3.04
CA GLU A 121 -4.55 2.55 -3.31
C GLU A 121 -4.91 4.02 -3.15
N SER A 122 -4.46 4.68 -2.08
CA SER A 122 -4.71 6.11 -1.90
C SER A 122 -4.01 6.94 -2.97
N PHE A 123 -2.80 6.54 -3.38
CA PHE A 123 -2.13 7.14 -4.53
C PHE A 123 -2.93 6.96 -5.81
N ALA A 124 -3.35 5.74 -6.14
CA ALA A 124 -4.10 5.45 -7.35
C ALA A 124 -5.41 6.26 -7.42
N ILE A 125 -6.16 6.32 -6.33
CA ILE A 125 -7.41 7.09 -6.23
C ILE A 125 -7.14 8.59 -6.37
N ASN A 126 -6.18 9.12 -5.61
CA ASN A 126 -5.86 10.56 -5.63
C ASN A 126 -5.28 11.01 -6.97
N ALA A 127 -4.56 10.13 -7.67
CA ALA A 127 -3.98 10.43 -8.98
C ALA A 127 -5.01 10.38 -10.12
N SER A 128 -5.96 9.44 -10.07
CA SER A 128 -6.86 9.13 -11.18
C SER A 128 -8.24 9.78 -11.09
N THR A 129 -8.69 10.14 -9.88
CA THR A 129 -10.04 10.69 -9.70
C THR A 129 -10.15 12.12 -10.23
N LYS A 130 -11.09 12.34 -11.13
CA LYS A 130 -11.48 13.68 -11.58
C LYS A 130 -12.50 14.24 -10.61
N LEU A 131 -12.14 15.31 -9.93
CA LEU A 131 -13.01 15.95 -8.94
C LEU A 131 -13.91 16.98 -9.61
N PRO A 132 -15.21 17.03 -9.22
CA PRO A 132 -16.10 18.14 -9.57
C PRO A 132 -15.60 19.47 -8.96
N GLU A 133 -15.97 20.59 -9.54
CA GLU A 133 -15.53 21.93 -9.08
C GLU A 133 -16.05 22.31 -7.69
N ASP A 134 -17.15 21.71 -7.26
CA ASP A 134 -17.77 21.93 -5.94
C ASP A 134 -17.13 21.10 -4.82
N VAL A 135 -16.21 20.18 -5.14
CA VAL A 135 -15.49 19.35 -4.18
C VAL A 135 -14.12 19.92 -3.87
N ASP A 136 -13.84 20.13 -2.59
CA ASP A 136 -12.50 20.56 -2.16
C ASP A 136 -11.49 19.43 -2.30
N GLU A 137 -10.54 19.63 -3.20
CA GLU A 137 -9.53 18.64 -3.57
C GLU A 137 -8.65 18.21 -2.37
N LYS A 138 -8.27 19.16 -1.50
CA LYS A 138 -7.40 18.89 -0.35
C LYS A 138 -8.10 18.09 0.74
N TRP A 139 -9.40 18.33 0.92
CA TRP A 139 -10.21 17.53 1.82
C TRP A 139 -10.50 16.15 1.25
N PHE A 140 -10.67 16.03 -0.06
CA PHE A 140 -10.81 14.73 -0.71
C PHE A 140 -9.58 13.87 -0.49
N TYR A 141 -8.38 14.38 -0.75
CA TYR A 141 -7.13 13.65 -0.53
C TYR A 141 -6.95 13.22 0.92
N PHE A 142 -7.26 14.11 1.86
CA PHE A 142 -7.22 13.78 3.29
C PHE A 142 -8.19 12.66 3.63
N HIS A 143 -9.45 12.73 3.17
CA HIS A 143 -10.46 11.71 3.47
C HIS A 143 -10.12 10.36 2.85
N VAL A 144 -9.58 10.31 1.65
CA VAL A 144 -9.11 9.06 1.02
C VAL A 144 -8.02 8.41 1.87
N SER A 145 -6.98 9.16 2.26
CA SER A 145 -5.88 8.62 3.07
C SER A 145 -6.34 8.19 4.46
N TRP A 146 -7.18 9.00 5.11
CA TRP A 146 -7.72 8.71 6.44
C TRP A 146 -8.63 7.48 6.46
N LEU A 147 -9.55 7.37 5.49
CA LEU A 147 -10.44 6.20 5.36
C LEU A 147 -9.64 4.93 5.11
N ASN A 148 -8.64 5.00 4.24
CA ASN A 148 -7.73 3.89 4.00
C ASN A 148 -7.05 3.41 5.29
N TYR A 149 -6.49 4.34 6.05
CA TYR A 149 -5.85 4.06 7.33
C TYR A 149 -6.82 3.39 8.32
N VAL A 150 -8.01 3.96 8.48
CA VAL A 150 -9.02 3.43 9.40
C VAL A 150 -9.47 2.03 8.97
N PHE A 151 -9.76 1.82 7.69
CA PHE A 151 -10.16 0.51 7.18
C PHE A 151 -9.07 -0.54 7.42
N TRP A 152 -7.81 -0.20 7.19
CA TRP A 152 -6.70 -1.13 7.39
C TRP A 152 -6.53 -1.49 8.87
N VAL A 153 -6.39 -0.51 9.76
CA VAL A 153 -6.22 -0.75 11.20
C VAL A 153 -7.41 -1.48 11.80
N PHE A 154 -8.63 -1.11 11.41
CA PHE A 154 -9.84 -1.79 11.87
C PHE A 154 -9.89 -3.25 11.42
N SER A 155 -9.58 -3.54 10.16
CA SER A 155 -9.61 -4.90 9.65
C SER A 155 -8.56 -5.80 10.32
N THR A 156 -7.36 -5.29 10.57
CA THR A 156 -6.31 -6.02 11.29
C THR A 156 -6.67 -6.25 12.76
N LEU A 157 -7.36 -5.31 13.40
CA LEU A 157 -7.90 -5.47 14.75
C LEU A 157 -8.93 -6.62 14.80
N VAL A 158 -9.88 -6.60 13.87
CA VAL A 158 -10.89 -7.68 13.76
C VAL A 158 -10.19 -9.02 13.52
N GLY A 159 -9.21 -9.08 12.60
CA GLY A 159 -8.44 -10.29 12.33
C GLY A 159 -7.67 -10.81 13.54
N GLY A 160 -7.03 -9.93 14.30
CA GLY A 160 -6.33 -10.30 15.54
C GLY A 160 -7.28 -10.87 16.61
N LEU A 161 -8.43 -10.23 16.81
CA LEU A 161 -9.45 -10.71 17.77
C LEU A 161 -10.02 -12.07 17.35
N PHE A 162 -10.36 -12.24 16.08
CA PHE A 162 -10.85 -13.51 15.56
C PHE A 162 -9.79 -14.61 15.63
N GLY A 163 -8.52 -14.29 15.35
CA GLY A 163 -7.42 -15.24 15.45
C GLY A 163 -7.24 -15.77 16.88
N ASN A 164 -7.42 -14.91 17.88
CA ASN A 164 -7.38 -15.33 19.28
C ASN A 164 -8.55 -16.24 19.65
N LEU A 165 -9.76 -15.97 19.10
CA LEU A 165 -10.94 -16.83 19.29
C LEU A 165 -10.81 -18.17 18.55
N LEU A 166 -10.17 -18.18 17.40
CA LEU A 166 -9.98 -19.35 16.54
C LEU A 166 -8.65 -20.10 16.81
N ALA A 167 -7.98 -19.83 17.92
CA ALA A 167 -6.69 -20.46 18.26
C ALA A 167 -6.74 -22.02 18.29
N THR A 168 -7.94 -22.60 18.39
CA THR A 168 -8.17 -24.05 18.33
C THR A 168 -8.48 -24.57 16.92
N VAL A 169 -8.67 -23.68 15.95
CA VAL A 169 -8.99 -24.04 14.57
C VAL A 169 -7.70 -24.20 13.77
N ASP A 170 -7.63 -25.26 12.97
CA ASP A 170 -6.50 -25.47 12.06
C ASP A 170 -6.52 -24.42 10.93
N LEU A 171 -5.62 -23.46 11.02
CA LEU A 171 -5.47 -22.37 10.05
C LEU A 171 -4.44 -22.69 8.94
N ARG A 172 -4.28 -23.97 8.58
CA ARG A 172 -3.40 -24.39 7.48
C ARG A 172 -3.74 -23.63 6.20
N GLY A 173 -2.73 -23.07 5.56
CA GLY A 173 -2.89 -22.27 4.34
C GLY A 173 -3.03 -20.76 4.57
N ILE A 174 -3.12 -20.29 5.83
CA ILE A 174 -3.13 -18.85 6.09
C ILE A 174 -1.80 -18.20 5.65
N ASP A 175 -0.71 -18.96 5.63
CA ASP A 175 0.59 -18.51 5.12
C ASP A 175 0.53 -18.12 3.62
N PHE A 176 -0.52 -18.59 2.91
CA PHE A 176 -0.73 -18.22 1.51
C PHE A 176 -1.36 -16.82 1.33
N VAL A 177 -1.84 -16.19 2.40
CA VAL A 177 -2.46 -14.85 2.32
C VAL A 177 -1.49 -13.85 1.72
N LEU A 178 -0.23 -13.84 2.15
CA LEU A 178 0.79 -12.93 1.61
C LEU A 178 1.15 -13.21 0.14
N PRO A 179 1.51 -14.43 -0.26
CA PRO A 179 1.69 -14.75 -1.68
C PRO A 179 0.46 -14.44 -2.53
N GLY A 180 -0.73 -14.80 -2.03
CA GLY A 180 -2.00 -14.54 -2.71
C GLY A 180 -2.24 -13.04 -2.93
N LEU A 181 -1.97 -12.21 -1.93
CA LEU A 181 -2.04 -10.76 -2.03
C LEU A 181 -1.16 -10.23 -3.17
N PHE A 182 0.10 -10.63 -3.20
CA PHE A 182 1.02 -10.16 -4.26
C PHE A 182 0.61 -10.65 -5.65
N ILE A 183 0.10 -11.87 -5.77
CA ILE A 183 -0.43 -12.39 -7.04
C ILE A 183 -1.62 -11.53 -7.51
N VAL A 184 -2.55 -11.21 -6.61
CA VAL A 184 -3.73 -10.39 -6.94
C VAL A 184 -3.31 -8.98 -7.37
N ILE A 185 -2.44 -8.32 -6.61
CA ILE A 185 -1.93 -6.98 -6.97
C ILE A 185 -1.24 -7.02 -8.34
N PHE A 186 -0.40 -8.02 -8.58
CA PHE A 186 0.30 -8.15 -9.86
C PHE A 186 -0.67 -8.37 -11.02
N LEU A 187 -1.66 -9.24 -10.86
CA LEU A 187 -2.67 -9.49 -11.88
C LEU A 187 -3.53 -8.24 -12.14
N GLU A 188 -3.92 -7.53 -11.09
CA GLU A 188 -4.68 -6.29 -11.21
C GLU A 188 -3.89 -5.22 -11.98
N MET A 189 -2.61 -5.05 -11.67
CA MET A 189 -1.73 -4.15 -12.41
C MET A 189 -1.62 -4.54 -13.89
N LEU A 190 -1.51 -5.83 -14.19
CA LEU A 190 -1.44 -6.31 -15.58
C LEU A 190 -2.76 -6.11 -16.32
N LEU A 191 -3.90 -6.42 -15.70
CA LEU A 191 -5.21 -6.32 -16.32
C LEU A 191 -5.59 -4.85 -16.59
N ASN A 192 -5.30 -3.96 -15.64
CA ASN A 192 -5.63 -2.54 -15.73
C ASN A 192 -4.63 -1.72 -16.55
N ALA A 193 -3.49 -2.29 -16.92
CA ALA A 193 -2.51 -1.59 -17.76
C ALA A 193 -3.10 -1.32 -19.16
N LYS A 194 -3.19 -0.04 -19.53
CA LYS A 194 -3.75 0.41 -20.82
C LYS A 194 -2.84 0.09 -22.02
N ASN A 195 -1.54 -0.08 -21.76
CA ASN A 195 -0.54 -0.27 -22.81
C ASN A 195 0.03 -1.68 -22.78
N ASN A 196 -0.01 -2.39 -23.91
CA ASN A 196 0.55 -3.72 -24.04
C ASN A 196 2.06 -3.79 -23.74
N ARG A 197 2.79 -2.68 -23.92
CA ARG A 197 4.21 -2.60 -23.54
C ARG A 197 4.39 -2.69 -22.02
N ILE A 198 3.50 -2.04 -21.24
CA ILE A 198 3.53 -2.13 -19.78
C ILE A 198 3.22 -3.56 -19.33
N LYS A 199 2.23 -4.21 -19.96
CA LYS A 199 1.92 -5.63 -19.71
C LYS A 199 3.12 -6.53 -19.99
N ALA A 200 3.74 -6.35 -21.16
CA ALA A 200 4.93 -7.11 -21.53
C ALA A 200 6.10 -6.89 -20.57
N PHE A 201 6.30 -5.65 -20.11
CA PHE A 201 7.32 -5.31 -19.12
C PHE A 201 7.06 -5.94 -17.76
N GLY A 202 5.80 -5.96 -17.30
CA GLY A 202 5.39 -6.64 -16.07
C GLY A 202 5.63 -8.15 -16.14
N VAL A 203 5.25 -8.80 -17.25
CA VAL A 203 5.49 -10.23 -17.46
C VAL A 203 7.00 -10.53 -17.54
N ALA A 204 7.77 -9.70 -18.25
CA ALA A 204 9.22 -9.83 -18.28
C ALA A 204 9.84 -9.72 -16.88
N GLY A 205 9.33 -8.81 -16.05
CA GLY A 205 9.74 -8.67 -14.64
C GLY A 205 9.50 -9.93 -13.83
N ALA A 206 8.35 -10.58 -13.98
CA ALA A 206 8.05 -11.84 -13.32
C ALA A 206 9.00 -12.96 -13.78
N ILE A 207 9.30 -13.04 -15.07
CA ILE A 207 10.25 -14.02 -15.63
C ILE A 207 11.67 -13.76 -15.10
N VAL A 208 12.11 -12.50 -15.08
CA VAL A 208 13.43 -12.13 -14.53
C VAL A 208 13.50 -12.49 -13.03
N ALA A 209 12.47 -12.22 -12.27
CA ALA A 209 12.42 -12.56 -10.85
C ALA A 209 12.53 -14.08 -10.63
N LEU A 210 11.83 -14.88 -11.45
CA LEU A 210 11.92 -16.33 -11.40
C LEU A 210 13.33 -16.85 -11.76
N ILE A 211 13.93 -16.30 -12.82
CA ILE A 211 15.30 -16.66 -13.22
C ILE A 211 16.28 -16.32 -12.10
N MET A 212 16.18 -15.10 -11.52
CA MET A 212 17.08 -14.69 -10.44
C MET A 212 16.88 -15.53 -9.17
N LEU A 213 15.66 -15.94 -8.88
CA LEU A 213 15.39 -16.88 -7.78
C LEU A 213 16.12 -18.21 -7.95
N LEU A 214 16.17 -18.73 -9.18
CA LEU A 214 16.83 -20.00 -9.51
C LEU A 214 18.35 -19.89 -9.56
N VAL A 215 18.87 -18.74 -10.02
CA VAL A 215 20.33 -18.54 -10.24
C VAL A 215 21.03 -18.04 -8.98
N VAL A 216 20.46 -17.06 -8.29
CA VAL A 216 21.10 -16.35 -7.17
C VAL A 216 20.61 -16.86 -5.83
N GLY A 217 19.47 -17.57 -5.81
CA GLY A 217 18.86 -18.12 -4.60
C GLY A 217 18.01 -17.10 -3.82
N LYS A 218 17.35 -17.60 -2.77
CA LYS A 218 16.31 -16.86 -2.03
C LYS A 218 16.77 -15.55 -1.36
N SER A 219 18.04 -15.43 -1.01
CA SER A 219 18.55 -14.29 -0.25
C SER A 219 18.74 -13.01 -1.08
N LEU A 220 19.11 -13.14 -2.34
CA LEU A 220 19.50 -12.02 -3.18
C LEU A 220 18.64 -11.83 -4.45
N PHE A 221 17.69 -12.76 -4.73
CA PHE A 221 16.92 -12.70 -5.98
C PHE A 221 16.12 -11.40 -6.11
N MET A 222 15.59 -10.88 -5.00
CA MET A 222 14.77 -9.68 -5.01
C MET A 222 15.59 -8.44 -5.39
N LEU A 223 16.80 -8.30 -4.82
CA LEU A 223 17.75 -7.24 -5.14
C LEU A 223 18.20 -7.29 -6.59
N THR A 224 18.63 -8.46 -7.03
CA THR A 224 19.15 -8.66 -8.38
C THR A 224 18.07 -8.49 -9.43
N SER A 225 16.86 -9.02 -9.21
CA SER A 225 15.74 -8.84 -10.15
C SER A 225 15.31 -7.37 -10.25
N MET A 226 15.18 -6.65 -9.12
CA MET A 226 14.86 -5.22 -9.15
C MET A 226 15.94 -4.42 -9.89
N SER A 227 17.21 -4.69 -9.61
CA SER A 227 18.32 -4.01 -10.30
C SER A 227 18.30 -4.29 -11.81
N CYS A 228 18.09 -5.54 -12.21
CA CYS A 228 17.96 -5.89 -13.63
C CYS A 228 16.79 -5.17 -14.30
N MET A 229 15.65 -5.10 -13.63
CA MET A 229 14.46 -4.43 -14.16
C MET A 229 14.65 -2.90 -14.25
N LEU A 230 15.31 -2.28 -13.27
CA LEU A 230 15.65 -0.85 -13.32
C LEU A 230 16.60 -0.54 -14.50
N VAL A 231 17.62 -1.37 -14.71
CA VAL A 231 18.52 -1.23 -15.85
C VAL A 231 17.79 -1.43 -17.18
N ALA A 232 16.92 -2.43 -17.26
CA ALA A 232 16.10 -2.67 -18.45
C ALA A 232 15.14 -1.50 -18.73
N ALA A 233 14.50 -0.93 -17.69
CA ALA A 233 13.64 0.24 -17.81
C ALA A 233 14.44 1.47 -18.28
N TYR A 234 15.62 1.70 -17.73
CA TYR A 234 16.51 2.80 -18.15
C TYR A 234 16.95 2.66 -19.62
N ILE A 235 17.32 1.46 -20.03
CA ILE A 235 17.68 1.17 -21.42
C ILE A 235 16.49 1.40 -22.34
N ALA A 236 15.30 0.90 -21.99
CA ALA A 236 14.07 1.10 -22.75
C ALA A 236 13.69 2.59 -22.88
N TYR A 237 13.87 3.37 -21.81
CA TYR A 237 13.67 4.82 -21.82
C TYR A 237 14.66 5.51 -22.79
N LYS A 238 15.94 5.20 -22.68
CA LYS A 238 17.00 5.87 -23.46
C LYS A 238 16.94 5.52 -24.95
N TRP A 239 16.61 4.27 -25.31
CA TRP A 239 16.70 3.77 -26.68
C TRP A 239 15.32 3.64 -27.35
N GLY A 240 14.26 3.59 -26.61
CA GLY A 240 12.92 3.30 -27.12
C GLY A 240 11.97 4.49 -27.23
N GLY A 241 12.36 5.70 -26.81
CA GLY A 241 11.46 6.86 -26.81
C GLY A 241 10.13 6.62 -26.07
N VAL A 242 10.14 5.73 -25.08
CA VAL A 242 8.94 5.39 -24.31
C VAL A 242 8.62 6.57 -23.40
N ARG A 243 7.70 7.44 -23.85
CA ARG A 243 7.01 8.33 -22.92
C ARG A 243 6.13 7.46 -22.04
N LEU A 244 6.28 7.57 -20.74
CA LEU A 244 5.46 6.92 -19.70
C LEU A 244 4.20 7.80 -19.42
N ASP A 245 3.55 8.28 -20.48
CA ASP A 245 2.31 9.07 -20.38
C ASP A 245 1.12 8.16 -20.13
#